data_467c90e70e7c0956f118fa09d5e7e523
#
_entry.id   467c90e70e7c0956f118fa09d5e7e523
#
_cell.length_a   1.000
_cell.length_b   1.000
_cell.length_c   1.000
_cell.angle_alpha   90.00
_cell.angle_beta   90.00
_cell.angle_gamma   90.00
#
_symmetry.space_group_name_H-M   'P 1'
#
loop_
_entity.id
_entity.type
_entity.pdbx_description
1 polymer ?
#
loop_
_entity_poly.entity_id
_entity_poly.type
_entity_poly.pdbx_seq_one_letter_code
_entity_poly.pdbx_strand_id
1 'polypeptide(L)'
;MTRGVRASVARAMFSTMEKATFGAGCFWGVEAAFQEVAGVVSTAVGYSGGSLRNPTYEDVCSGRTGHAEVVQLEYDSARVSYDQLLDVFWENHDPTTLNRQGPDIGAQYRSAIFFHTPEQETAARASKARLDGSGRHPRPIVTEITPASELWRAEEYHQRYLEKRGLAHCTIR
;
A
#
# COMPACT_ATOMS: atom_id res chain seq x y z
N MET A 1 23.70 38.35 -38.61
CA MET A 1 22.42 38.08 -37.91
C MET A 1 22.23 36.58 -37.83
N THR A 2 22.66 35.95 -36.76
CA THR A 2 22.57 34.50 -36.54
C THR A 2 21.44 34.25 -35.56
N ARG A 3 20.34 33.70 -36.03
CA ARG A 3 19.23 33.23 -35.19
C ARG A 3 19.64 31.94 -34.50
N GLY A 4 19.85 32.01 -33.21
CA GLY A 4 20.06 30.83 -32.37
C GLY A 4 18.78 30.01 -32.28
N VAL A 5 18.82 28.80 -32.81
CA VAL A 5 17.80 27.80 -32.62
C VAL A 5 17.96 27.24 -31.18
N ARG A 6 17.05 27.62 -30.30
CA ARG A 6 16.93 26.96 -29.00
C ARG A 6 16.37 25.57 -29.23
N ALA A 7 17.23 24.57 -29.17
CA ALA A 7 16.77 23.19 -29.08
C ALA A 7 16.08 22.99 -27.73
N SER A 8 14.77 22.86 -27.77
CA SER A 8 13.98 22.38 -26.64
C SER A 8 14.35 20.91 -26.43
N VAL A 9 15.18 20.63 -25.43
CA VAL A 9 15.42 19.26 -24.99
C VAL A 9 14.15 18.81 -24.29
N ALA A 10 13.28 18.14 -25.03
CA ALA A 10 12.20 17.38 -24.46
C ALA A 10 12.84 16.35 -23.51
N ARG A 11 12.72 16.56 -22.22
CA ARG A 11 13.12 15.60 -21.20
C ARG A 11 12.23 14.37 -21.41
N ALA A 12 12.80 13.35 -22.03
CA ALA A 12 12.13 12.06 -22.16
C ALA A 12 11.84 11.58 -20.73
N MET A 13 10.57 11.64 -20.35
CA MET A 13 10.12 11.05 -19.09
C MET A 13 10.19 9.54 -19.27
N PHE A 14 11.29 8.95 -18.84
CA PHE A 14 11.38 7.51 -18.76
C PHE A 14 10.37 7.03 -17.73
N SER A 15 9.43 6.20 -18.18
CA SER A 15 8.52 5.46 -17.31
C SER A 15 9.36 4.60 -16.38
N THR A 16 9.26 4.85 -15.06
CA THR A 16 9.98 4.08 -14.05
C THR A 16 9.00 3.25 -13.27
N MET A 17 9.15 1.92 -13.37
CA MET A 17 8.36 1.00 -12.55
C MET A 17 8.93 0.95 -11.14
N GLU A 18 8.08 1.22 -10.17
CA GLU A 18 8.42 1.19 -8.74
C GLU A 18 7.45 0.29 -7.98
N LYS A 19 7.88 -0.14 -6.80
CA LYS A 19 7.07 -0.95 -5.89
C LYS A 19 6.60 -0.13 -4.71
N ALA A 20 5.38 -0.42 -4.24
CA ALA A 20 4.85 0.06 -2.98
C ALA A 20 4.15 -1.09 -2.25
N THR A 21 4.26 -1.13 -0.92
CA THR A 21 3.66 -2.17 -0.10
C THR A 21 2.92 -1.57 1.08
N PHE A 22 1.65 -1.94 1.23
CA PHE A 22 0.76 -1.40 2.25
C PHE A 22 -0.02 -2.49 2.97
N GLY A 23 -0.18 -2.35 4.28
CA GLY A 23 -1.10 -3.11 5.11
C GLY A 23 -2.21 -2.21 5.63
N ALA A 24 -3.45 -2.53 5.32
CA ALA A 24 -4.61 -1.69 5.66
C ALA A 24 -5.86 -2.54 6.02
N GLY A 25 -5.65 -3.63 6.74
CA GLY A 25 -6.70 -4.59 7.03
C GLY A 25 -6.79 -5.71 6.01
N CYS A 26 -7.97 -6.28 5.82
CA CYS A 26 -8.16 -7.36 4.87
C CYS A 26 -7.69 -6.97 3.46
N PHE A 27 -6.73 -7.71 2.93
CA PHE A 27 -6.09 -7.37 1.66
C PHE A 27 -6.98 -7.49 0.42
N TRP A 28 -8.14 -8.14 0.52
CA TRP A 28 -9.07 -8.22 -0.61
C TRP A 28 -9.61 -6.84 -1.03
N GLY A 29 -10.07 -6.06 -0.06
CA GLY A 29 -10.59 -4.71 -0.32
C GLY A 29 -9.49 -3.71 -0.64
N VAL A 30 -8.35 -3.84 0.01
CA VAL A 30 -7.18 -2.97 -0.23
C VAL A 30 -6.65 -3.16 -1.65
N GLU A 31 -6.52 -4.41 -2.10
CA GLU A 31 -6.10 -4.70 -3.48
C GLU A 31 -7.08 -4.09 -4.49
N ALA A 32 -8.38 -4.28 -4.28
CA ALA A 32 -9.40 -3.74 -5.18
C ALA A 32 -9.32 -2.21 -5.30
N ALA A 33 -9.09 -1.50 -4.18
CA ALA A 33 -8.94 -0.06 -4.19
C ALA A 33 -7.73 0.40 -5.01
N PHE A 34 -6.59 -0.26 -4.88
CA PHE A 34 -5.39 0.10 -5.64
C PHE A 34 -5.47 -0.29 -7.11
N GLN A 35 -6.18 -1.36 -7.46
CA GLN A 35 -6.38 -1.75 -8.87
C GLN A 35 -7.08 -0.68 -9.69
N GLU A 36 -7.87 0.18 -9.08
CA GLU A 36 -8.58 1.26 -9.76
C GLU A 36 -7.75 2.51 -9.99
N VAL A 37 -6.57 2.60 -9.38
CA VAL A 37 -5.69 3.77 -9.51
C VAL A 37 -4.99 3.73 -10.86
N ALA A 38 -5.22 4.76 -11.69
CA ALA A 38 -4.50 4.90 -12.96
C ALA A 38 -3.01 5.05 -12.69
N GLY A 39 -2.20 4.23 -13.35
CA GLY A 39 -0.74 4.16 -13.13
C GLY A 39 -0.29 2.96 -12.29
N VAL A 40 -1.17 2.31 -11.55
CA VAL A 40 -0.91 1.01 -10.94
C VAL A 40 -0.99 -0.04 -12.04
N VAL A 41 0.11 -0.76 -12.25
CA VAL A 41 0.26 -1.72 -13.35
C VAL A 41 -0.08 -3.13 -12.93
N SER A 42 0.31 -3.51 -11.71
CA SER A 42 0.02 -4.83 -11.15
C SER A 42 -0.11 -4.78 -9.63
N THR A 43 -0.83 -5.74 -9.10
CA THR A 43 -1.00 -5.94 -7.66
C THR A 43 -0.78 -7.41 -7.30
N ALA A 44 -0.28 -7.64 -6.10
CA ALA A 44 -0.23 -8.97 -5.49
C ALA A 44 -0.53 -8.82 -4.00
N VAL A 45 -1.31 -9.74 -3.45
CA VAL A 45 -1.54 -9.80 -2.01
C VAL A 45 -0.68 -10.88 -1.37
N GLY A 46 -0.30 -10.65 -0.13
CA GLY A 46 0.57 -11.55 0.58
C GLY A 46 0.76 -11.17 2.03
N TYR A 47 1.81 -11.73 2.61
CA TYR A 47 2.16 -11.60 4.02
C TYR A 47 3.57 -11.04 4.13
N SER A 48 3.76 -10.07 5.01
CA SER A 48 5.06 -9.43 5.19
C SER A 48 5.22 -8.82 6.57
N GLY A 49 6.46 -8.62 6.98
CA GLY A 49 6.81 -7.96 8.24
C GLY A 49 6.92 -8.88 9.45
N GLY A 50 6.64 -10.16 9.30
CA GLY A 50 6.76 -11.17 10.35
C GLY A 50 7.99 -12.04 10.21
N SER A 51 8.04 -13.13 11.00
CA SER A 51 9.22 -14.00 11.11
C SER A 51 9.04 -15.37 10.48
N LEU A 52 7.81 -15.87 10.35
CA LEU A 52 7.58 -17.20 9.80
C LEU A 52 7.83 -17.21 8.29
N ARG A 53 8.67 -18.16 7.85
CA ARG A 53 8.95 -18.36 6.42
C ARG A 53 7.86 -19.22 5.78
N ASN A 54 7.51 -18.90 4.52
CA ASN A 54 6.46 -19.59 3.75
C ASN A 54 5.15 -19.76 4.53
N PRO A 55 4.59 -18.68 5.11
CA PRO A 55 3.38 -18.81 5.90
C PRO A 55 2.19 -19.15 5.00
N THR A 56 1.26 -19.93 5.55
CA THR A 56 -0.07 -20.12 4.98
C THR A 56 -1.03 -19.05 5.53
N TYR A 57 -2.17 -18.88 4.89
CA TYR A 57 -3.25 -18.04 5.42
C TYR A 57 -3.66 -18.44 6.85
N GLU A 58 -3.75 -19.74 7.11
CA GLU A 58 -4.06 -20.27 8.44
C GLU A 58 -3.01 -19.89 9.47
N ASP A 59 -1.72 -19.99 9.11
CA ASP A 59 -0.61 -19.58 9.98
C ASP A 59 -0.76 -18.09 10.37
N VAL A 60 -1.01 -17.22 9.39
CA VAL A 60 -1.17 -15.78 9.61
C VAL A 60 -2.39 -15.49 10.48
N CYS A 61 -3.51 -16.17 10.25
CA CYS A 61 -4.73 -16.05 11.06
C CYS A 61 -4.55 -16.50 12.51
N SER A 62 -3.55 -17.33 12.80
CA SER A 62 -3.23 -17.72 14.19
C SER A 62 -2.71 -16.55 15.03
N GLY A 63 -2.25 -15.47 14.41
CA GLY A 63 -1.67 -14.30 15.07
C GLY A 63 -0.24 -14.52 15.59
N ARG A 64 0.42 -15.65 15.24
CA ARG A 64 1.74 -16.02 15.77
C ARG A 64 2.90 -15.75 14.81
N THR A 65 2.61 -15.39 13.56
CA THR A 65 3.65 -15.21 12.55
C THR A 65 4.31 -13.84 12.58
N GLY A 66 3.63 -12.84 13.16
CA GLY A 66 4.04 -11.44 13.11
C GLY A 66 3.78 -10.76 11.76
N HIS A 67 3.31 -11.50 10.74
CA HIS A 67 3.01 -10.94 9.44
C HIS A 67 1.75 -10.09 9.44
N ALA A 68 1.77 -9.01 8.63
CA ALA A 68 0.59 -8.30 8.20
C ALA A 68 0.11 -8.85 6.85
N GLU A 69 -1.21 -8.80 6.64
CA GLU A 69 -1.79 -8.90 5.30
C GLU A 69 -1.45 -7.64 4.53
N VAL A 70 -0.83 -7.77 3.39
CA VAL A 70 -0.36 -6.63 2.60
C VAL A 70 -0.76 -6.75 1.13
N VAL A 71 -0.84 -5.59 0.48
CA VAL A 71 -0.83 -5.50 -0.98
C VAL A 71 0.49 -4.89 -1.42
N GLN A 72 1.13 -5.52 -2.39
CA GLN A 72 2.29 -4.97 -3.08
C GLN A 72 1.88 -4.56 -4.49
N LEU A 73 2.21 -3.33 -4.85
CA LEU A 73 1.93 -2.78 -6.16
C LEU A 73 3.21 -2.64 -6.95
N GLU A 74 3.08 -2.76 -8.27
CA GLU A 74 3.99 -2.13 -9.22
C GLU A 74 3.26 -0.96 -9.87
N TYR A 75 3.88 0.21 -9.88
CA TYR A 75 3.28 1.42 -10.45
C TYR A 75 4.27 2.19 -11.31
N ASP A 76 3.72 2.86 -12.31
CA ASP A 76 4.46 3.76 -13.19
C ASP A 76 4.53 5.14 -12.54
N SER A 77 5.71 5.53 -12.06
CA SER A 77 5.92 6.81 -11.37
C SER A 77 5.75 8.04 -12.27
N ALA A 78 5.71 7.84 -13.59
CA ALA A 78 5.37 8.91 -14.53
C ALA A 78 3.86 9.18 -14.60
N ARG A 79 3.02 8.23 -14.14
CA ARG A 79 1.56 8.32 -14.22
C ARG A 79 0.90 8.54 -12.87
N VAL A 80 1.48 8.02 -11.79
CA VAL A 80 0.97 8.17 -10.43
C VAL A 80 2.15 8.36 -9.47
N SER A 81 2.04 9.30 -8.55
CA SER A 81 3.06 9.54 -7.53
C SER A 81 2.87 8.62 -6.33
N TYR A 82 3.94 8.41 -5.57
CA TYR A 82 3.85 7.71 -4.29
C TYR A 82 2.94 8.44 -3.29
N ASP A 83 2.96 9.79 -3.29
CA ASP A 83 2.05 10.59 -2.46
C ASP A 83 0.57 10.33 -2.79
N GLN A 84 0.23 10.16 -4.07
CA GLN A 84 -1.13 9.80 -4.47
C GLN A 84 -1.51 8.40 -3.99
N LEU A 85 -0.57 7.45 -4.00
CA LEU A 85 -0.79 6.11 -3.43
C LEU A 85 -0.99 6.16 -1.91
N LEU A 86 -0.25 7.02 -1.21
CA LEU A 86 -0.45 7.26 0.22
C LEU A 86 -1.85 7.80 0.51
N ASP A 87 -2.35 8.71 -0.31
CA ASP A 87 -3.71 9.25 -0.16
C ASP A 87 -4.76 8.13 -0.30
N VAL A 88 -4.61 7.26 -1.28
CA VAL A 88 -5.48 6.08 -1.44
C VAL A 88 -5.41 5.17 -0.21
N PHE A 89 -4.21 4.95 0.32
CA PHE A 89 -4.00 4.16 1.54
C PHE A 89 -4.75 4.76 2.74
N TRP A 90 -4.60 6.07 2.98
CA TRP A 90 -5.27 6.74 4.10
C TRP A 90 -6.80 6.76 3.96
N GLU A 91 -7.31 6.86 2.74
CA GLU A 91 -8.75 6.95 2.47
C GLU A 91 -9.49 5.61 2.60
N ASN A 92 -8.77 4.48 2.52
CA ASN A 92 -9.38 3.16 2.44
C ASN A 92 -9.35 2.36 3.74
N HIS A 93 -8.94 2.95 4.86
CA HIS A 93 -8.97 2.29 6.16
C HIS A 93 -8.95 3.30 7.31
N ASP A 94 -9.17 2.83 8.52
CA ASP A 94 -8.98 3.61 9.74
C ASP A 94 -7.56 3.38 10.27
N PRO A 95 -6.67 4.38 10.16
CA PRO A 95 -5.27 4.24 10.59
C PRO A 95 -5.07 4.47 12.09
N THR A 96 -6.14 4.60 12.87
CA THR A 96 -6.08 4.90 14.31
C THR A 96 -6.32 3.69 15.21
N THR A 97 -6.61 2.52 14.63
CA THR A 97 -6.92 1.30 15.38
C THR A 97 -5.72 0.36 15.39
N LEU A 98 -5.15 0.15 16.57
CA LEU A 98 -3.98 -0.71 16.73
C LEU A 98 -4.36 -2.19 16.55
N ASN A 99 -3.63 -2.88 15.66
CA ASN A 99 -3.79 -4.31 15.41
C ASN A 99 -5.23 -4.75 15.15
N ARG A 100 -5.99 -3.91 14.47
CA ARG A 100 -7.34 -4.22 14.03
C ARG A 100 -7.78 -3.30 12.91
N GLN A 101 -8.75 -3.73 12.13
CA GLN A 101 -9.43 -2.89 11.15
C GLN A 101 -10.91 -3.27 11.10
N GLY A 102 -11.77 -2.35 11.56
CA GLY A 102 -13.20 -2.62 11.67
C GLY A 102 -13.48 -3.87 12.52
N PRO A 103 -14.20 -4.86 12.00
CA PRO A 103 -14.51 -6.10 12.73
C PRO A 103 -13.33 -7.08 12.79
N ASP A 104 -12.29 -6.87 11.98
CA ASP A 104 -11.13 -7.76 11.89
C ASP A 104 -10.12 -7.43 13.00
N ILE A 105 -9.91 -8.35 13.91
CA ILE A 105 -9.03 -8.19 15.08
C ILE A 105 -7.81 -9.08 14.93
N GLY A 106 -6.62 -8.48 15.09
CA GLY A 106 -5.34 -9.17 15.08
C GLY A 106 -4.25 -8.33 14.42
N ALA A 107 -2.99 -8.63 14.75
CA ALA A 107 -1.82 -7.93 14.23
C ALA A 107 -1.69 -8.06 12.69
N GLN A 108 -2.27 -9.11 12.09
CA GLN A 108 -2.31 -9.29 10.64
C GLN A 108 -3.11 -8.21 9.91
N TYR A 109 -4.02 -7.54 10.60
CA TYR A 109 -4.84 -6.47 10.04
C TYR A 109 -4.35 -5.06 10.39
N ARG A 110 -3.12 -4.95 10.90
CA ARG A 110 -2.57 -3.66 11.30
C ARG A 110 -2.33 -2.72 10.13
N SER A 111 -2.43 -1.44 10.41
CA SER A 111 -2.06 -0.37 9.49
C SER A 111 -0.54 -0.27 9.39
N ALA A 112 0.01 -0.45 8.19
CA ALA A 112 1.45 -0.45 7.98
C ALA A 112 1.84 0.04 6.59
N ILE A 113 2.94 0.76 6.52
CA ILE A 113 3.62 1.16 5.30
C ILE A 113 5.00 0.52 5.31
N PHE A 114 5.29 -0.28 4.29
CA PHE A 114 6.59 -0.92 4.11
C PHE A 114 7.32 -0.20 2.98
N PHE A 115 8.26 0.67 3.31
CA PHE A 115 8.96 1.47 2.30
C PHE A 115 10.08 0.69 1.62
N HIS A 116 10.21 0.90 0.31
CA HIS A 116 11.24 0.28 -0.53
C HIS A 116 12.44 1.19 -0.77
N THR A 117 12.28 2.49 -0.55
CA THR A 117 13.32 3.50 -0.77
C THR A 117 13.34 4.54 0.34
N PRO A 118 14.47 5.25 0.55
CA PRO A 118 14.51 6.37 1.51
C PRO A 118 13.51 7.49 1.18
N GLU A 119 13.24 7.73 -0.10
CA GLU A 119 12.28 8.72 -0.57
C GLU A 119 10.86 8.33 -0.16
N GLN A 120 10.52 7.04 -0.24
CA GLN A 120 9.23 6.53 0.23
C GLN A 120 9.11 6.68 1.75
N GLU A 121 10.14 6.41 2.52
CA GLU A 121 10.14 6.63 3.97
C GLU A 121 9.86 8.09 4.31
N THR A 122 10.57 9.01 3.66
CA THR A 122 10.38 10.45 3.88
C THR A 122 8.95 10.87 3.54
N ALA A 123 8.43 10.45 2.41
CA ALA A 123 7.08 10.76 1.98
C ALA A 123 6.01 10.17 2.92
N ALA A 124 6.20 8.93 3.35
CA ALA A 124 5.27 8.25 4.27
C ALA A 124 5.20 8.95 5.63
N ARG A 125 6.35 9.30 6.21
CA ARG A 125 6.40 10.01 7.49
C ARG A 125 5.82 11.42 7.41
N ALA A 126 6.11 12.14 6.34
CA ALA A 126 5.53 13.47 6.10
C ALA A 126 4.01 13.41 5.92
N SER A 127 3.52 12.43 5.16
CA SER A 127 2.09 12.21 4.94
C SER A 127 1.35 11.86 6.24
N LYS A 128 1.93 10.97 7.06
CA LYS A 128 1.41 10.61 8.38
C LYS A 128 1.31 11.83 9.29
N ALA A 129 2.36 12.65 9.34
CA ALA A 129 2.39 13.85 10.17
C ALA A 129 1.34 14.88 9.74
N ARG A 130 1.16 15.09 8.43
CA ARG A 130 0.12 15.97 7.90
C ARG A 130 -1.28 15.49 8.27
N LEU A 131 -1.52 14.20 8.12
CA LEU A 131 -2.83 13.62 8.45
C LEU A 131 -3.12 13.72 9.96
N ASP A 132 -2.14 13.42 10.79
CA ASP A 132 -2.25 13.52 12.25
C ASP A 132 -2.54 14.96 12.70
N GLY A 133 -1.88 15.94 12.08
CA GLY A 133 -2.08 17.36 12.36
C GLY A 133 -3.35 17.97 11.75
N SER A 134 -4.02 17.27 10.85
CA SER A 134 -5.19 17.80 10.12
C SER A 134 -6.48 17.84 10.93
N GLY A 135 -6.55 17.11 12.04
CA GLY A 135 -7.78 16.95 12.83
C GLY A 135 -8.84 16.04 12.20
N ARG A 136 -8.54 15.39 11.08
CA ARG A 136 -9.46 14.48 10.39
C ARG A 136 -9.84 13.27 11.24
N HIS A 137 -8.91 12.79 12.04
CA HIS A 137 -9.13 11.67 12.96
C HIS A 137 -9.09 12.15 14.41
N PRO A 138 -10.03 11.72 15.27
CA PRO A 138 -10.06 12.13 16.68
C PRO A 138 -8.98 11.45 17.53
N ARG A 139 -8.37 10.37 17.02
CA ARG A 139 -7.31 9.60 17.70
C ARG A 139 -6.01 9.66 16.89
N PRO A 140 -4.85 9.46 17.55
CA PRO A 140 -3.56 9.44 16.86
C PRO A 140 -3.47 8.34 15.82
N ILE A 141 -2.74 8.62 14.74
CA ILE A 141 -2.40 7.63 13.72
C ILE A 141 -1.41 6.62 14.31
N VAL A 142 -1.72 5.33 14.21
CA VAL A 142 -0.89 4.23 14.73
C VAL A 142 -0.19 3.44 13.64
N THR A 143 -0.21 3.93 12.42
CA THR A 143 0.41 3.28 11.26
C THR A 143 1.90 3.05 11.48
N GLU A 144 2.34 1.81 11.33
CA GLU A 144 3.74 1.41 11.33
C GLU A 144 4.40 1.84 10.01
N ILE A 145 5.59 2.43 10.09
CA ILE A 145 6.40 2.77 8.90
C ILE A 145 7.74 2.09 9.06
N THR A 146 7.97 1.03 8.29
CA THR A 146 9.16 0.18 8.39
C THR A 146 9.71 -0.19 7.02
N PRO A 147 11.00 -0.59 6.94
CA PRO A 147 11.56 -1.07 5.69
C PRO A 147 10.79 -2.29 5.15
N ALA A 148 10.64 -2.36 3.84
CA ALA A 148 10.08 -3.53 3.18
C ALA A 148 10.97 -4.74 3.43
N SER A 149 10.34 -5.87 3.71
CA SER A 149 10.96 -7.18 3.81
C SER A 149 10.40 -8.11 2.73
N GLU A 150 10.71 -9.40 2.81
CA GLU A 150 10.22 -10.36 1.83
C GLU A 150 8.69 -10.40 1.80
N LEU A 151 8.14 -10.38 0.60
CA LEU A 151 6.73 -10.64 0.37
C LEU A 151 6.54 -12.14 0.21
N TRP A 152 5.79 -12.74 1.12
CA TRP A 152 5.29 -14.09 0.98
C TRP A 152 3.94 -14.04 0.26
N ARG A 153 3.95 -14.32 -1.03
CA ARG A 153 2.73 -14.25 -1.84
C ARG A 153 1.67 -15.16 -1.25
N ALA A 154 0.47 -14.62 -1.03
CA ALA A 154 -0.66 -15.39 -0.58
C ALA A 154 -1.14 -16.37 -1.65
N GLU A 155 -1.89 -17.36 -1.22
CA GLU A 155 -2.45 -18.40 -2.08
C GLU A 155 -3.21 -17.79 -3.25
N GLU A 156 -3.21 -18.47 -4.40
CA GLU A 156 -3.76 -17.93 -5.64
C GLU A 156 -5.23 -17.52 -5.52
N TYR A 157 -6.02 -18.20 -4.70
CA TYR A 157 -7.43 -17.85 -4.51
C TYR A 157 -7.63 -16.48 -3.82
N HIS A 158 -6.61 -15.95 -3.13
CA HIS A 158 -6.65 -14.60 -2.56
C HIS A 158 -6.30 -13.51 -3.57
N GLN A 159 -5.59 -13.86 -4.65
CA GLN A 159 -5.19 -12.87 -5.65
C GLN A 159 -6.40 -12.38 -6.42
N ARG A 160 -6.58 -11.05 -6.50
CA ARG A 160 -7.68 -10.42 -7.22
C ARG A 160 -9.07 -10.97 -6.81
N TYR A 161 -9.22 -11.19 -5.51
CA TYR A 161 -10.36 -11.91 -4.94
C TYR A 161 -11.70 -11.26 -5.29
N LEU A 162 -11.84 -9.95 -5.09
CA LEU A 162 -13.08 -9.24 -5.37
C LEU A 162 -13.37 -9.13 -6.87
N GLU A 163 -12.34 -8.92 -7.67
CA GLU A 163 -12.45 -8.88 -9.12
C GLU A 163 -13.00 -10.21 -9.67
N LYS A 164 -12.43 -11.34 -9.24
CA LYS A 164 -12.87 -12.67 -9.65
C LYS A 164 -14.32 -12.99 -9.26
N ARG A 165 -14.85 -12.30 -8.26
CA ARG A 165 -16.22 -12.46 -7.77
C ARG A 165 -17.19 -11.41 -8.32
N GLY A 166 -16.74 -10.53 -9.20
CA GLY A 166 -17.54 -9.45 -9.77
C GLY A 166 -17.92 -8.37 -8.76
N LEU A 167 -17.19 -8.26 -7.65
CA LEU A 167 -17.41 -7.26 -6.60
C LEU A 167 -16.39 -6.12 -6.79
N ALA A 168 -16.84 -5.00 -7.36
CA ALA A 168 -15.99 -3.88 -7.70
C ALA A 168 -15.46 -3.13 -6.47
N HIS A 169 -16.18 -3.09 -5.36
CA HIS A 169 -15.79 -2.39 -4.13
C HIS A 169 -16.28 -3.09 -2.88
N CYS A 170 -15.37 -3.32 -1.93
CA CYS A 170 -15.73 -3.45 -0.53
C CYS A 170 -15.36 -2.12 0.13
N THR A 171 -16.26 -1.16 0.13
CA THR A 171 -16.10 0.05 0.94
C THR A 171 -16.34 -0.35 2.37
N ILE A 172 -15.28 -0.64 3.10
CA ILE A 172 -15.37 -0.78 4.55
C ILE A 172 -15.56 0.65 5.10
N ARG A 173 -16.78 0.97 5.43
CA ARG A 173 -17.09 2.20 6.17
C ARG A 173 -16.85 1.98 7.66
#